data_291bb61c1a563880a265b1ef9a2aa766
#
_entry.id   291bb61c1a563880a265b1ef9a2aa766
#
_cell.length_a   1.000
_cell.length_b   1.000
_cell.length_c   1.000
_cell.angle_alpha   90.00
_cell.angle_beta   90.00
_cell.angle_gamma   90.00
#
_symmetry.space_group_name_H-M   'P 1'
#
loop_
_entity.id
_entity.type
_entity.pdbx_description
1 polymer ?
#
loop_
_entity_poly.entity_id
_entity_poly.type
_entity_poly.pdbx_seq_one_letter_code
_entity_poly.pdbx_strand_id
1 'polypeptide(L)'
;MSEKHKLNVVHPIDSYLKNMDELTSLMTIYSHVSTHPLKTLDGEPCNAEILLKHGIVFIVTCWDEYVKQLVSSAFDFMLAHAENPEVFPLQVKIVTSQKLQPSHPNNFDDDVVRRRKQKKRETWDAHLWKQDIWHLAGDGWIRLLRDNKDEVMKQYVDTFQSPRPDTVDRLFASIIGIKSLSSHWAWMGMSCEEAKRCVNVLLNLRGDLVHTNQAHRLITIDDIDYFSLLINKLAGVCANVVREHVFRQIGKYPWLDTGILDVPTYQAEHCN
;
A
#
# COMPACT_ATOMS: atom_id res chain seq x y z
N MET A 1 2.05 -13.56 36.67
CA MET A 1 1.48 -12.25 36.26
C MET A 1 2.06 -11.96 34.88
N SER A 2 1.26 -12.19 33.84
CA SER A 2 1.69 -12.03 32.45
C SER A 2 1.51 -10.55 32.07
N GLU A 3 2.62 -9.85 31.81
CA GLU A 3 2.60 -8.53 31.17
C GLU A 3 2.00 -8.68 29.78
N LYS A 4 0.74 -8.26 29.67
CA LYS A 4 0.12 -8.03 28.37
C LYS A 4 0.91 -6.91 27.69
N HIS A 5 1.80 -7.26 26.77
CA HIS A 5 2.32 -6.33 25.77
C HIS A 5 1.08 -5.77 25.03
N LYS A 6 0.66 -4.57 25.44
CA LYS A 6 -0.20 -3.73 24.62
C LYS A 6 0.65 -3.39 23.40
N LEU A 7 0.45 -4.13 22.31
CA LEU A 7 0.85 -3.64 20.99
C LEU A 7 0.08 -2.33 20.78
N ASN A 8 0.72 -1.19 21.05
CA ASN A 8 0.27 0.10 20.56
C ASN A 8 0.49 0.05 19.04
N VAL A 9 -0.46 -0.54 18.33
CA VAL A 9 -0.47 -0.46 16.87
C VAL A 9 -0.81 1.00 16.55
N VAL A 10 0.23 1.78 16.22
CA VAL A 10 0.07 3.13 15.70
C VAL A 10 -0.80 3.00 14.44
N HIS A 11 -1.87 3.76 14.38
CA HIS A 11 -2.76 3.70 13.22
C HIS A 11 -1.97 4.16 11.98
N PRO A 12 -1.95 3.39 10.87
CA PRO A 12 -1.19 3.78 9.66
C PRO A 12 -1.53 5.18 9.16
N ILE A 13 -2.76 5.63 9.40
CA ILE A 13 -3.22 6.96 9.01
C ILE A 13 -2.54 8.10 9.78
N ASP A 14 -2.08 7.86 11.01
CA ASP A 14 -1.45 8.93 11.81
C ASP A 14 -0.11 9.37 11.17
N SER A 15 0.69 8.40 10.71
CA SER A 15 1.91 8.68 9.96
C SER A 15 1.63 9.35 8.62
N TYR A 16 0.58 8.90 7.94
CA TYR A 16 0.14 9.48 6.68
C TYR A 16 -0.30 10.95 6.85
N LEU A 17 -1.14 11.26 7.84
CA LEU A 17 -1.59 12.63 8.12
C LEU A 17 -0.42 13.55 8.45
N LYS A 18 0.53 13.07 9.25
CA LYS A 18 1.75 13.82 9.54
C LYS A 18 2.55 14.16 8.27
N ASN A 19 2.67 13.23 7.34
CA ASN A 19 3.32 13.50 6.06
C ASN A 19 2.52 14.52 5.23
N MET A 20 1.18 14.47 5.26
CA MET A 20 0.34 15.46 4.56
C MET A 20 0.43 16.86 5.16
N ASP A 21 0.77 17.01 6.45
CA ASP A 21 1.08 18.33 7.06
C ASP A 21 2.34 18.97 6.45
N GLU A 22 3.31 18.16 6.01
CA GLU A 22 4.48 18.65 5.28
C GLU A 22 4.10 19.23 3.91
N LEU A 23 3.10 18.64 3.22
CA LEU A 23 2.56 19.21 1.98
C LEU A 23 1.94 20.59 2.23
N THR A 24 1.20 20.75 3.32
CA THR A 24 0.62 22.05 3.71
C THR A 24 1.73 23.08 3.92
N SER A 25 2.83 22.69 4.55
CA SER A 25 4.01 23.56 4.74
C SER A 25 4.64 23.93 3.39
N LEU A 26 4.77 22.98 2.46
CA LEU A 26 5.26 23.22 1.10
C LEU A 26 4.37 24.22 0.33
N MET A 27 3.05 24.10 0.44
CA MET A 27 2.10 25.02 -0.20
C MET A 27 2.13 26.41 0.42
N THR A 28 2.40 26.52 1.72
CA THR A 28 2.63 27.82 2.39
C THR A 28 3.87 28.50 1.82
N ILE A 29 4.96 27.78 1.62
CA ILE A 29 6.18 28.29 0.97
C ILE A 29 5.88 28.74 -0.45
N TYR A 30 5.15 27.93 -1.23
CA TYR A 30 4.72 28.27 -2.58
C TYR A 30 3.95 29.61 -2.62
N SER A 31 2.95 29.78 -1.75
CA SER A 31 2.16 31.01 -1.68
C SER A 31 3.01 32.23 -1.36
N HIS A 32 4.01 32.06 -0.48
CA HIS A 32 4.92 33.14 -0.13
C HIS A 32 5.87 33.48 -1.29
N VAL A 33 6.48 32.48 -1.93
CA VAL A 33 7.44 32.71 -3.04
C VAL A 33 6.74 33.24 -4.29
N SER A 34 5.49 32.84 -4.55
CA SER A 34 4.71 33.36 -5.69
C SER A 34 4.34 34.82 -5.55
N THR A 35 4.12 35.31 -4.31
CA THR A 35 3.82 36.70 -4.03
C THR A 35 5.09 37.57 -3.84
N HIS A 36 6.16 36.97 -3.34
CA HIS A 36 7.45 37.61 -3.09
C HIS A 36 8.59 36.79 -3.73
N PRO A 37 8.80 36.90 -5.05
CA PRO A 37 9.74 36.04 -5.77
C PRO A 37 11.17 36.15 -5.17
N LEU A 38 11.72 35.02 -4.78
CA LEU A 38 13.12 34.88 -4.46
C LEU A 38 13.95 35.06 -5.74
N LYS A 39 15.16 35.60 -5.59
CA LYS A 39 16.10 35.77 -6.71
C LYS A 39 17.17 34.67 -6.67
N THR A 40 17.56 34.19 -7.84
CA THR A 40 18.74 33.36 -8.01
C THR A 40 20.02 34.17 -7.74
N LEU A 41 21.16 33.48 -7.70
CA LEU A 41 22.48 34.13 -7.57
C LEU A 41 22.75 35.14 -8.69
N ASP A 42 22.16 34.93 -9.88
CA ASP A 42 22.26 35.78 -11.05
C ASP A 42 21.21 36.91 -11.08
N GLY A 43 20.37 37.00 -10.03
CA GLY A 43 19.35 38.06 -9.88
C GLY A 43 18.00 37.75 -10.55
N GLU A 44 17.86 36.61 -11.24
CA GLU A 44 16.63 36.18 -11.90
C GLU A 44 15.60 35.69 -10.87
N PRO A 45 14.28 35.85 -11.10
CA PRO A 45 13.27 35.34 -10.21
C PRO A 45 13.26 33.79 -10.20
N CYS A 46 13.20 33.19 -9.01
CA CYS A 46 13.04 31.75 -8.87
C CYS A 46 11.67 31.30 -9.39
N ASN A 47 11.66 30.18 -10.14
CA ASN A 47 10.41 29.59 -10.62
C ASN A 47 9.71 28.85 -9.48
N ALA A 48 8.64 29.44 -8.91
CA ALA A 48 7.84 28.84 -7.84
C ALA A 48 7.06 27.60 -8.30
N GLU A 49 6.78 27.41 -9.62
CA GLU A 49 6.05 26.27 -10.14
C GLU A 49 6.74 24.94 -9.83
N ILE A 50 8.04 24.95 -9.59
CA ILE A 50 8.78 23.75 -9.19
C ILE A 50 8.22 23.17 -7.89
N LEU A 51 7.72 23.99 -6.98
CA LEU A 51 7.12 23.54 -5.72
C LEU A 51 5.80 22.79 -5.95
N LEU A 52 5.00 23.22 -6.92
CA LEU A 52 3.76 22.52 -7.31
C LEU A 52 4.06 21.15 -7.92
N LYS A 53 5.07 21.06 -8.78
CA LYS A 53 5.55 19.79 -9.34
C LYS A 53 5.99 18.82 -8.24
N HIS A 54 6.76 19.32 -7.27
CA HIS A 54 7.17 18.51 -6.11
C HIS A 54 5.98 18.13 -5.22
N GLY A 55 4.97 18.98 -5.10
CA GLY A 55 3.72 18.67 -4.41
C GLY A 55 3.02 17.43 -4.98
N ILE A 56 2.90 17.31 -6.32
CA ILE A 56 2.35 16.11 -6.97
C ILE A 56 3.18 14.86 -6.65
N VAL A 57 4.49 14.95 -6.78
CA VAL A 57 5.39 13.80 -6.48
C VAL A 57 5.26 13.40 -5.01
N PHE A 58 5.17 14.37 -4.11
CA PHE A 58 5.04 14.13 -2.68
C PHE A 58 3.71 13.45 -2.32
N ILE A 59 2.57 13.90 -2.88
CA ILE A 59 1.25 13.27 -2.69
C ILE A 59 1.31 11.78 -3.07
N VAL A 60 1.91 11.46 -4.23
CA VAL A 60 2.04 10.07 -4.67
C VAL A 60 2.94 9.26 -3.74
N THR A 61 4.02 9.86 -3.24
CA THR A 61 4.92 9.20 -2.28
C THR A 61 4.20 8.90 -0.96
N CYS A 62 3.42 9.85 -0.44
CA CYS A 62 2.60 9.64 0.75
C CYS A 62 1.58 8.51 0.55
N TRP A 63 0.95 8.45 -0.62
CA TRP A 63 0.01 7.38 -0.96
C TRP A 63 0.68 6.01 -1.07
N ASP A 64 1.83 5.92 -1.75
CA ASP A 64 2.60 4.68 -1.88
C ASP A 64 3.01 4.13 -0.50
N GLU A 65 3.57 4.97 0.32
CA GLU A 65 4.01 4.60 1.68
C GLU A 65 2.82 4.20 2.57
N TYR A 66 1.72 4.95 2.50
CA TYR A 66 0.51 4.63 3.23
C TYR A 66 -0.06 3.25 2.89
N VAL A 67 -0.15 2.92 1.61
CA VAL A 67 -0.63 1.60 1.14
C VAL A 67 0.22 0.46 1.70
N LYS A 68 1.55 0.63 1.70
CA LYS A 68 2.49 -0.34 2.27
C LYS A 68 2.33 -0.49 3.78
N GLN A 69 2.24 0.62 4.49
CA GLN A 69 2.06 0.62 5.95
C GLN A 69 0.71 0.01 6.35
N LEU A 70 -0.36 0.32 5.62
CA LEU A 70 -1.69 -0.18 5.90
C LEU A 70 -1.75 -1.71 5.81
N VAL A 71 -1.23 -2.30 4.73
CA VAL A 71 -1.23 -3.76 4.56
C VAL A 71 -0.31 -4.45 5.56
N SER A 72 0.86 -3.86 5.86
CA SER A 72 1.82 -4.40 6.81
C SER A 72 1.26 -4.39 8.24
N SER A 73 0.64 -3.29 8.65
CA SER A 73 0.00 -3.16 9.98
C SER A 73 -1.17 -4.12 10.15
N ALA A 74 -2.00 -4.29 9.11
CA ALA A 74 -3.09 -5.27 9.12
C ALA A 74 -2.56 -6.70 9.25
N PHE A 75 -1.51 -7.05 8.49
CA PHE A 75 -0.88 -8.36 8.57
C PHE A 75 -0.26 -8.64 9.95
N ASP A 76 0.42 -7.66 10.53
CA ASP A 76 0.99 -7.77 11.88
C ASP A 76 -0.09 -8.00 12.93
N PHE A 77 -1.20 -7.28 12.84
CA PHE A 77 -2.32 -7.49 13.73
C PHE A 77 -2.93 -8.88 13.57
N MET A 78 -3.09 -9.35 12.32
CA MET A 78 -3.56 -10.71 12.05
C MET A 78 -2.60 -11.76 12.62
N LEU A 79 -1.28 -11.61 12.45
CA LEU A 79 -0.27 -12.50 13.03
C LEU A 79 -0.31 -12.55 14.56
N ALA A 80 -0.64 -11.44 15.20
CA ALA A 80 -0.69 -11.36 16.66
C ALA A 80 -1.95 -12.01 17.26
N HIS A 81 -3.07 -12.06 16.50
CA HIS A 81 -4.37 -12.41 17.05
C HIS A 81 -5.08 -13.58 16.34
N ALA A 82 -4.54 -14.09 15.24
CA ALA A 82 -5.15 -15.21 14.53
C ALA A 82 -5.07 -16.51 15.34
N GLU A 83 -6.20 -17.19 15.42
CA GLU A 83 -6.32 -18.51 16.05
C GLU A 83 -6.26 -19.65 15.01
N ASN A 84 -6.41 -19.33 13.72
CA ASN A 84 -6.47 -20.29 12.64
C ASN A 84 -5.63 -19.82 11.42
N PRO A 85 -4.79 -20.70 10.83
CA PRO A 85 -4.00 -20.38 9.64
C PRO A 85 -4.85 -20.09 8.40
N GLU A 86 -6.13 -20.48 8.38
CA GLU A 86 -7.02 -20.28 7.22
C GLU A 86 -7.30 -18.80 6.92
N VAL A 87 -7.13 -17.91 7.90
CA VAL A 87 -7.30 -16.47 7.72
C VAL A 87 -6.23 -15.85 6.81
N PHE A 88 -5.11 -16.55 6.59
CA PHE A 88 -4.03 -16.07 5.72
C PHE A 88 -4.17 -16.59 4.29
N PRO A 89 -3.90 -15.73 3.28
CA PRO A 89 -3.91 -16.14 1.88
C PRO A 89 -2.92 -17.28 1.58
N LEU A 90 -3.24 -18.06 0.56
CA LEU A 90 -2.36 -19.14 0.11
C LEU A 90 -0.96 -18.65 -0.29
N GLN A 91 -0.87 -17.45 -0.86
CA GLN A 91 0.39 -16.81 -1.26
C GLN A 91 1.35 -16.66 -0.08
N VAL A 92 0.87 -16.17 1.05
CA VAL A 92 1.66 -16.07 2.31
C VAL A 92 2.12 -17.45 2.78
N LYS A 93 1.21 -18.42 2.77
CA LYS A 93 1.51 -19.81 3.17
C LYS A 93 2.59 -20.44 2.27
N ILE A 94 2.57 -20.16 0.96
CA ILE A 94 3.56 -20.68 0.00
C ILE A 94 4.94 -20.11 0.30
N VAL A 95 5.07 -18.77 0.47
CA VAL A 95 6.36 -18.12 0.75
C VAL A 95 6.99 -18.72 2.00
N THR A 96 6.22 -18.84 3.07
CA THR A 96 6.71 -19.38 4.33
C THR A 96 7.06 -20.88 4.26
N SER A 97 6.32 -21.67 3.48
CA SER A 97 6.56 -23.10 3.34
C SER A 97 7.75 -23.45 2.43
N GLN A 98 8.19 -22.56 1.56
CA GLN A 98 9.34 -22.79 0.68
C GLN A 98 10.65 -22.99 1.47
N LYS A 99 10.77 -22.36 2.64
CA LYS A 99 11.95 -22.49 3.51
C LYS A 99 11.94 -23.78 4.35
N LEU A 100 10.83 -24.49 4.43
CA LEU A 100 10.74 -25.81 5.09
C LEU A 100 11.30 -26.96 4.22
N GLN A 101 11.60 -26.72 2.96
CA GLN A 101 12.25 -27.75 2.14
C GLN A 101 13.70 -27.90 2.61
N PRO A 102 14.16 -29.11 2.99
CA PRO A 102 15.57 -29.33 3.29
C PRO A 102 16.36 -28.88 2.08
N SER A 103 17.35 -28.02 2.31
CA SER A 103 18.35 -27.64 1.32
C SER A 103 18.99 -28.91 0.79
N HIS A 104 18.56 -29.39 -0.37
CA HIS A 104 19.25 -30.44 -1.05
C HIS A 104 20.67 -29.93 -1.39
N PRO A 105 21.72 -30.71 -1.08
CA PRO A 105 23.08 -30.29 -1.42
C PRO A 105 23.15 -30.01 -2.90
N ASN A 106 23.74 -28.86 -3.23
CA ASN A 106 23.97 -28.36 -4.57
C ASN A 106 24.85 -29.35 -5.34
N ASN A 107 24.23 -30.23 -6.14
CA ASN A 107 24.89 -30.95 -7.23
C ASN A 107 23.78 -31.52 -8.13
N PHE A 108 23.12 -30.65 -8.91
CA PHE A 108 22.27 -31.10 -10.02
C PHE A 108 22.36 -30.15 -11.20
N ASP A 109 22.66 -30.77 -12.33
CA ASP A 109 22.72 -30.30 -13.69
C ASP A 109 21.60 -29.27 -14.03
N ASP A 110 21.94 -28.13 -14.62
CA ASP A 110 21.03 -27.01 -14.92
C ASP A 110 19.82 -27.39 -15.78
N ASP A 111 19.94 -28.42 -16.63
CA ASP A 111 18.85 -28.92 -17.46
C ASP A 111 17.75 -29.65 -16.68
N VAL A 112 18.10 -30.31 -15.59
CA VAL A 112 17.15 -30.95 -14.69
C VAL A 112 16.36 -29.89 -13.90
N VAL A 113 16.98 -28.77 -13.56
CA VAL A 113 16.32 -27.66 -12.87
C VAL A 113 15.29 -26.95 -13.76
N ARG A 114 15.59 -26.78 -15.05
CA ARG A 114 14.64 -26.21 -16.02
C ARG A 114 13.40 -27.08 -16.22
N ARG A 115 13.58 -28.41 -16.40
CA ARG A 115 12.48 -29.35 -16.53
C ARG A 115 11.64 -29.48 -15.25
N ARG A 116 12.27 -29.33 -14.07
CA ARG A 116 11.54 -29.29 -12.78
C ARG A 116 10.75 -27.99 -12.58
N LYS A 117 11.23 -26.82 -13.05
CA LYS A 117 10.46 -25.59 -13.02
C LYS A 117 9.20 -25.65 -13.87
N GLN A 118 9.26 -26.33 -15.02
CA GLN A 118 8.10 -26.53 -15.90
C GLN A 118 7.12 -27.55 -15.27
N LYS A 119 7.60 -28.66 -14.72
CA LYS A 119 6.80 -29.65 -14.01
C LYS A 119 6.25 -29.15 -12.68
N LYS A 120 6.90 -28.17 -12.02
CA LYS A 120 6.38 -27.49 -10.82
C LYS A 120 5.14 -26.63 -11.11
N ARG A 121 4.92 -26.19 -12.35
CA ARG A 121 3.67 -25.52 -12.76
C ARG A 121 2.51 -26.50 -12.87
N GLU A 122 2.76 -27.76 -13.17
CA GLU A 122 1.73 -28.79 -13.40
C GLU A 122 1.40 -29.59 -12.14
N THR A 123 2.24 -29.57 -11.09
CA THR A 123 2.03 -30.32 -9.84
C THR A 123 1.63 -29.44 -8.66
N TRP A 124 0.72 -28.51 -8.91
CA TRP A 124 0.07 -27.77 -7.82
C TRP A 124 -0.87 -28.66 -6.97
N ASP A 125 -1.07 -29.92 -7.35
CA ASP A 125 -1.66 -30.96 -6.49
C ASP A 125 -0.82 -31.30 -5.25
N ALA A 126 0.42 -30.78 -5.19
CA ALA A 126 1.21 -30.76 -3.94
C ALA A 126 0.63 -29.84 -2.84
N HIS A 127 -0.53 -29.21 -3.08
CA HIS A 127 -1.21 -28.39 -2.10
C HIS A 127 -1.69 -29.18 -0.88
N LEU A 128 -2.15 -30.42 -1.07
CA LEU A 128 -2.71 -31.23 0.02
C LEU A 128 -1.69 -31.42 1.14
N TRP A 129 -0.47 -31.88 0.85
CA TRP A 129 0.50 -32.13 1.91
C TRP A 129 1.04 -30.85 2.58
N LYS A 130 1.03 -29.69 1.88
CA LYS A 130 1.39 -28.40 2.47
C LYS A 130 0.30 -27.88 3.41
N GLN A 131 -0.95 -28.09 3.11
CA GLN A 131 -2.05 -27.85 4.04
C GLN A 131 -1.94 -28.77 5.26
N ASP A 132 -1.64 -30.04 5.07
CA ASP A 132 -1.46 -31.01 6.14
C ASP A 132 -0.34 -30.62 7.10
N ILE A 133 0.80 -30.09 6.60
CA ILE A 133 1.87 -29.57 7.46
C ILE A 133 1.37 -28.42 8.34
N TRP A 134 0.58 -27.50 7.80
CA TRP A 134 0.04 -26.38 8.58
C TRP A 134 -0.94 -26.85 9.65
N HIS A 135 -1.73 -27.89 9.38
CA HIS A 135 -2.66 -28.48 10.35
C HIS A 135 -1.95 -29.39 11.35
N LEU A 136 -0.92 -30.13 10.94
CA LEU A 136 -0.15 -31.03 11.80
C LEU A 136 0.79 -30.29 12.77
N ALA A 137 1.17 -29.05 12.46
CA ALA A 137 2.11 -28.28 13.27
C ALA A 137 1.50 -27.68 14.55
N GLY A 138 0.21 -27.86 14.83
CA GLY A 138 -0.50 -27.22 15.95
C GLY A 138 -0.26 -25.70 15.90
N ASP A 139 0.21 -25.09 17.00
CA ASP A 139 0.52 -23.65 17.05
C ASP A 139 1.85 -23.30 16.34
N GLY A 140 2.53 -24.28 15.77
CA GLY A 140 3.81 -24.08 15.07
C GLY A 140 3.69 -23.20 13.82
N TRP A 141 2.52 -23.19 13.15
CA TRP A 141 2.25 -22.37 11.97
C TRP A 141 2.45 -20.86 12.24
N ILE A 142 2.04 -20.36 13.41
CA ILE A 142 2.16 -18.94 13.72
C ILE A 142 3.63 -18.53 13.96
N ARG A 143 4.42 -19.43 14.56
CA ARG A 143 5.86 -19.24 14.70
C ARG A 143 6.51 -19.17 13.33
N LEU A 144 6.19 -20.12 12.47
CA LEU A 144 6.71 -20.17 11.10
C LEU A 144 6.37 -18.92 10.30
N LEU A 145 5.13 -18.38 10.42
CA LEU A 145 4.74 -17.12 9.78
C LEU A 145 5.54 -15.93 10.35
N ARG A 146 5.71 -15.87 11.67
CA ARG A 146 6.48 -14.78 12.32
C ARG A 146 7.94 -14.82 11.89
N ASP A 147 8.56 -16.00 11.86
CA ASP A 147 9.96 -16.18 11.47
C ASP A 147 10.21 -15.85 9.99
N ASN A 148 9.18 -15.91 9.15
CA ASN A 148 9.27 -15.61 7.73
C ASN A 148 8.52 -14.34 7.30
N LYS A 149 8.08 -13.51 8.26
CA LYS A 149 7.40 -12.24 7.98
C LYS A 149 8.19 -11.35 7.03
N ASP A 150 9.48 -11.16 7.32
CA ASP A 150 10.35 -10.27 6.53
C ASP A 150 10.46 -10.73 5.08
N GLU A 151 10.44 -12.04 4.84
CA GLU A 151 10.46 -12.57 3.47
C GLU A 151 9.14 -12.30 2.73
N VAL A 152 7.99 -12.42 3.42
CA VAL A 152 6.67 -12.06 2.87
C VAL A 152 6.65 -10.58 2.53
N MET A 153 7.08 -9.72 3.45
CA MET A 153 7.15 -8.27 3.22
C MET A 153 8.08 -7.94 2.05
N LYS A 154 9.28 -8.50 2.04
CA LYS A 154 10.24 -8.32 0.94
C LYS A 154 9.68 -8.73 -0.41
N GLN A 155 8.98 -9.85 -0.47
CA GLN A 155 8.44 -10.36 -1.74
C GLN A 155 7.30 -9.50 -2.29
N TYR A 156 6.44 -8.94 -1.44
CA TYR A 156 5.23 -8.27 -1.87
C TYR A 156 5.24 -6.76 -1.65
N VAL A 157 5.80 -6.28 -0.53
CA VAL A 157 5.81 -4.85 -0.19
C VAL A 157 7.00 -4.15 -0.82
N ASP A 158 8.22 -4.72 -0.72
CA ASP A 158 9.41 -4.08 -1.29
C ASP A 158 9.41 -4.09 -2.82
N THR A 159 8.72 -5.06 -3.43
CA THR A 159 8.54 -5.13 -4.90
C THR A 159 7.37 -4.28 -5.41
N PHE A 160 6.59 -3.69 -4.53
CA PHE A 160 5.48 -2.83 -4.90
C PHE A 160 5.99 -1.49 -5.43
N GLN A 161 5.76 -1.20 -6.70
CA GLN A 161 6.39 -0.07 -7.38
C GLN A 161 5.45 1.09 -7.71
N SER A 162 4.14 0.88 -7.69
CA SER A 162 3.19 1.92 -8.08
C SER A 162 1.83 1.64 -7.46
N PRO A 163 1.26 2.58 -6.71
CA PRO A 163 -0.02 2.40 -6.03
C PRO A 163 -1.23 2.62 -6.98
N ARG A 164 -1.21 1.96 -8.15
CA ARG A 164 -2.34 1.88 -9.09
C ARG A 164 -3.44 0.97 -8.55
N PRO A 165 -4.70 1.15 -8.97
CA PRO A 165 -5.81 0.33 -8.48
C PRO A 165 -5.55 -1.18 -8.54
N ASP A 166 -5.05 -1.68 -9.66
CA ASP A 166 -4.78 -3.10 -9.90
C ASP A 166 -3.59 -3.63 -9.09
N THR A 167 -2.54 -2.81 -8.88
CA THR A 167 -1.38 -3.18 -8.07
C THR A 167 -1.72 -3.16 -6.59
N VAL A 168 -2.53 -2.21 -6.13
CA VAL A 168 -3.08 -2.17 -4.77
C VAL A 168 -3.93 -3.41 -4.51
N ASP A 169 -4.85 -3.76 -5.42
CA ASP A 169 -5.67 -4.95 -5.29
C ASP A 169 -4.82 -6.22 -5.18
N ARG A 170 -3.79 -6.37 -6.01
CA ARG A 170 -2.87 -7.52 -5.93
C ARG A 170 -2.12 -7.59 -4.61
N LEU A 171 -1.63 -6.46 -4.12
CA LEU A 171 -0.90 -6.39 -2.85
C LEU A 171 -1.77 -6.89 -1.69
N PHE A 172 -2.98 -6.33 -1.56
CA PHE A 172 -3.90 -6.68 -0.47
C PHE A 172 -4.46 -8.10 -0.60
N ALA A 173 -4.71 -8.57 -1.83
CA ALA A 173 -5.10 -9.95 -2.06
C ALA A 173 -4.02 -10.96 -1.66
N SER A 174 -2.75 -10.63 -1.93
CA SER A 174 -1.62 -11.52 -1.66
C SER A 174 -1.28 -11.63 -0.18
N ILE A 175 -1.42 -10.55 0.59
CA ILE A 175 -0.96 -10.48 2.00
C ILE A 175 -2.08 -10.74 2.99
N ILE A 176 -3.25 -10.12 2.81
CA ILE A 176 -4.37 -10.22 3.77
C ILE A 176 -5.68 -10.75 3.17
N GLY A 177 -5.69 -11.11 1.88
CA GLY A 177 -6.83 -11.77 1.24
C GLY A 177 -7.95 -10.87 0.75
N ILE A 178 -7.78 -9.54 0.70
CA ILE A 178 -8.76 -8.62 0.10
C ILE A 178 -8.58 -8.62 -1.42
N LYS A 179 -9.47 -9.30 -2.16
CA LYS A 179 -9.32 -9.51 -3.61
C LYS A 179 -9.43 -8.24 -4.45
N SER A 180 -10.19 -7.26 -4.01
CA SER A 180 -10.48 -6.04 -4.78
C SER A 180 -10.76 -4.87 -3.84
N LEU A 181 -9.70 -4.34 -3.22
CA LEU A 181 -9.78 -3.18 -2.35
C LEU A 181 -10.28 -1.95 -3.11
N SER A 182 -9.81 -1.77 -4.35
CA SER A 182 -10.18 -0.64 -5.19
C SER A 182 -11.66 -0.62 -5.61
N SER A 183 -12.38 -1.74 -5.50
CA SER A 183 -13.83 -1.78 -5.75
C SER A 183 -14.65 -1.03 -4.69
N HIS A 184 -14.05 -0.69 -3.56
CA HIS A 184 -14.67 0.07 -2.47
C HIS A 184 -14.34 1.58 -2.53
N TRP A 185 -13.59 2.05 -3.52
CA TRP A 185 -13.19 3.45 -3.66
C TRP A 185 -14.35 4.33 -4.14
N ALA A 186 -15.39 4.42 -3.32
CA ALA A 186 -16.55 5.25 -3.60
C ALA A 186 -16.99 6.00 -2.35
N TRP A 187 -17.47 7.23 -2.52
CA TRP A 187 -18.08 8.06 -1.48
C TRP A 187 -19.08 9.03 -2.12
N MET A 188 -19.78 9.83 -1.31
CA MET A 188 -20.74 10.80 -1.83
C MET A 188 -20.08 11.75 -2.83
N GLY A 189 -20.58 11.76 -4.07
CA GLY A 189 -20.06 12.58 -5.16
C GLY A 189 -18.88 11.97 -5.94
N MET A 190 -18.44 10.73 -5.62
CA MET A 190 -17.35 10.04 -6.32
C MET A 190 -17.70 8.57 -6.53
N SER A 191 -17.79 8.15 -7.79
CA SER A 191 -17.95 6.72 -8.12
C SER A 191 -16.62 5.98 -8.04
N CYS A 192 -16.68 4.67 -7.87
CA CYS A 192 -15.48 3.81 -7.83
C CYS A 192 -14.63 3.94 -9.10
N GLU A 193 -15.27 3.94 -10.27
CA GLU A 193 -14.54 4.04 -11.56
C GLU A 193 -13.90 5.40 -11.74
N GLU A 194 -14.56 6.45 -11.28
CA GLU A 194 -14.01 7.80 -11.32
C GLU A 194 -12.82 7.96 -10.37
N ALA A 195 -12.91 7.45 -9.14
CA ALA A 195 -11.79 7.46 -8.20
C ALA A 195 -10.57 6.72 -8.77
N LYS A 196 -10.77 5.53 -9.38
CA LYS A 196 -9.71 4.78 -10.06
C LYS A 196 -9.10 5.58 -11.21
N ARG A 197 -9.93 6.24 -12.01
CA ARG A 197 -9.46 7.10 -13.11
C ARG A 197 -8.61 8.24 -12.59
N CYS A 198 -9.06 8.96 -11.56
CA CYS A 198 -8.34 10.07 -10.96
C CYS A 198 -6.99 9.65 -10.36
N VAL A 199 -6.93 8.50 -9.68
CA VAL A 199 -5.66 7.93 -9.21
C VAL A 199 -4.71 7.66 -10.37
N ASN A 200 -5.20 7.08 -11.46
CA ASN A 200 -4.35 6.83 -12.64
C ASN A 200 -3.86 8.13 -13.28
N VAL A 201 -4.69 9.19 -13.35
CA VAL A 201 -4.29 10.52 -13.82
C VAL A 201 -3.17 11.09 -12.95
N LEU A 202 -3.32 11.06 -11.62
CA LEU A 202 -2.30 11.51 -10.67
C LEU A 202 -0.97 10.75 -10.86
N LEU A 203 -1.03 9.42 -10.99
CA LEU A 203 0.16 8.59 -11.15
C LEU A 203 0.85 8.80 -12.51
N ASN A 204 0.09 9.05 -13.58
CA ASN A 204 0.65 9.40 -14.87
C ASN A 204 1.33 10.78 -14.81
N LEU A 205 0.66 11.77 -14.20
CA LEU A 205 1.23 13.11 -14.01
C LEU A 205 2.57 13.05 -13.24
N ARG A 206 2.65 12.26 -12.16
CA ARG A 206 3.90 12.02 -11.44
C ARG A 206 4.95 11.35 -12.34
N GLY A 207 4.54 10.38 -13.17
CA GLY A 207 5.41 9.71 -14.12
C GLY A 207 6.05 10.70 -15.10
N ASP A 208 5.26 11.56 -15.71
CA ASP A 208 5.73 12.58 -16.64
C ASP A 208 6.72 13.54 -15.97
N LEU A 209 6.41 14.01 -14.76
CA LEU A 209 7.28 14.92 -14.01
C LEU A 209 8.64 14.32 -13.67
N VAL A 210 8.67 13.02 -13.34
CA VAL A 210 9.93 12.35 -12.94
C VAL A 210 10.78 11.96 -14.13
N HIS A 211 10.16 11.53 -15.26
CA HIS A 211 10.90 11.02 -16.40
C HIS A 211 11.26 12.09 -17.44
N THR A 212 10.41 13.09 -17.63
CA THR A 212 10.61 14.10 -18.66
C THR A 212 10.87 15.50 -18.09
N ASN A 213 10.70 15.68 -16.80
CA ASN A 213 10.68 16.99 -16.12
C ASN A 213 9.65 17.96 -16.73
N GLN A 214 8.70 17.45 -17.54
CA GLN A 214 7.66 18.22 -18.20
C GLN A 214 6.30 17.57 -17.91
N ALA A 215 5.38 18.37 -17.40
CA ALA A 215 3.97 17.99 -17.39
C ALA A 215 3.37 18.38 -18.74
N HIS A 216 2.48 17.54 -19.29
CA HIS A 216 1.74 17.87 -20.53
C HIS A 216 0.79 19.07 -20.35
N ARG A 217 0.56 19.52 -19.11
CA ARG A 217 -0.21 20.70 -18.76
C ARG A 217 0.42 21.46 -17.59
N LEU A 218 0.04 22.73 -17.44
CA LEU A 218 0.39 23.51 -16.27
C LEU A 218 -0.22 22.88 -15.00
N ILE A 219 0.57 22.79 -13.93
CA ILE A 219 0.10 22.35 -12.62
C ILE A 219 -0.27 23.58 -11.81
N THR A 220 -1.46 23.57 -11.24
CA THR A 220 -1.99 24.64 -10.41
C THR A 220 -2.06 24.24 -8.94
N ILE A 221 -2.30 25.22 -8.07
CA ILE A 221 -2.54 24.94 -6.65
C ILE A 221 -3.83 24.13 -6.47
N ASP A 222 -4.86 24.38 -7.30
CA ASP A 222 -6.12 23.64 -7.27
C ASP A 222 -5.92 22.15 -7.56
N ASP A 223 -4.94 21.80 -8.42
CA ASP A 223 -4.56 20.39 -8.64
C ASP A 223 -4.00 19.75 -7.37
N ILE A 224 -3.15 20.47 -6.65
CA ILE A 224 -2.58 19.99 -5.39
C ILE A 224 -3.68 19.76 -4.36
N ASP A 225 -4.58 20.72 -4.19
CA ASP A 225 -5.70 20.64 -3.25
C ASP A 225 -6.63 19.48 -3.62
N TYR A 226 -6.97 19.35 -4.90
CA TYR A 226 -7.82 18.28 -5.41
C TYR A 226 -7.22 16.89 -5.17
N PHE A 227 -5.98 16.66 -5.59
CA PHE A 227 -5.34 15.35 -5.42
C PHE A 227 -5.04 15.03 -3.96
N SER A 228 -4.69 16.02 -3.15
CA SER A 228 -4.53 15.87 -1.72
C SER A 228 -5.83 15.37 -1.06
N LEU A 229 -6.96 16.03 -1.38
CA LEU A 229 -8.28 15.62 -0.88
C LEU A 229 -8.68 14.21 -1.37
N LEU A 230 -8.44 13.90 -2.65
CA LEU A 230 -8.71 12.59 -3.24
C LEU A 230 -7.97 11.48 -2.46
N ILE A 231 -6.67 11.65 -2.24
CA ILE A 231 -5.85 10.65 -1.54
C ILE A 231 -6.24 10.56 -0.05
N ASN A 232 -6.58 11.68 0.60
CA ASN A 232 -7.10 11.66 1.98
C ASN A 232 -8.37 10.82 2.10
N LYS A 233 -9.31 10.98 1.16
CA LYS A 233 -10.55 10.18 1.13
C LYS A 233 -10.25 8.70 0.87
N LEU A 234 -9.38 8.40 -0.08
CA LEU A 234 -8.96 7.04 -0.37
C LEU A 234 -8.30 6.38 0.84
N ALA A 235 -7.43 7.09 1.55
CA ALA A 235 -6.79 6.59 2.76
C ALA A 235 -7.83 6.17 3.82
N GLY A 236 -8.83 7.02 4.08
CA GLY A 236 -9.93 6.71 4.99
C GLY A 236 -10.77 5.51 4.55
N VAL A 237 -11.16 5.46 3.27
CA VAL A 237 -11.92 4.32 2.72
C VAL A 237 -11.13 3.03 2.84
N CYS A 238 -9.86 3.03 2.44
CA CYS A 238 -9.00 1.84 2.54
C CYS A 238 -8.83 1.38 3.99
N ALA A 239 -8.58 2.32 4.94
CA ALA A 239 -8.47 1.99 6.36
C ALA A 239 -9.71 1.28 6.88
N ASN A 240 -10.90 1.78 6.55
CA ASN A 240 -12.16 1.22 7.02
C ASN A 240 -12.44 -0.15 6.38
N VAL A 241 -12.20 -0.32 5.08
CA VAL A 241 -12.38 -1.62 4.41
C VAL A 241 -11.44 -2.67 5.00
N VAL A 242 -10.18 -2.32 5.21
CA VAL A 242 -9.19 -3.23 5.82
C VAL A 242 -9.57 -3.55 7.27
N ARG A 243 -9.97 -2.56 8.04
CA ARG A 243 -10.44 -2.71 9.43
C ARG A 243 -11.59 -3.72 9.52
N GLU A 244 -12.62 -3.57 8.68
CA GLU A 244 -13.78 -4.47 8.64
C GLU A 244 -13.42 -5.86 8.12
N HIS A 245 -12.49 -5.96 7.18
CA HIS A 245 -11.99 -7.24 6.71
C HIS A 245 -11.27 -7.99 7.83
N VAL A 246 -10.33 -7.34 8.52
CA VAL A 246 -9.60 -7.94 9.64
C VAL A 246 -10.56 -8.35 10.75
N PHE A 247 -11.55 -7.53 11.09
CA PHE A 247 -12.56 -7.89 12.08
C PHE A 247 -13.32 -9.16 11.69
N ARG A 248 -13.74 -9.30 10.42
CA ARG A 248 -14.42 -10.51 9.95
C ARG A 248 -13.55 -11.77 10.02
N GLN A 249 -12.23 -11.64 9.85
CA GLN A 249 -11.29 -12.77 9.92
C GLN A 249 -10.88 -13.13 11.35
N ILE A 250 -10.71 -12.14 12.22
CA ILE A 250 -10.06 -12.29 13.55
C ILE A 250 -11.06 -12.06 14.71
N GLY A 251 -12.20 -11.40 14.46
CA GLY A 251 -13.16 -11.02 15.51
C GLY A 251 -12.70 -9.82 16.37
N LYS A 252 -11.62 -9.13 15.98
CA LYS A 252 -11.06 -7.95 16.67
C LYS A 252 -10.72 -6.87 15.67
N TYR A 253 -10.96 -5.61 16.05
CA TYR A 253 -10.55 -4.47 15.22
C TYR A 253 -9.07 -4.16 15.41
N PRO A 254 -8.30 -3.95 14.31
CA PRO A 254 -6.89 -3.60 14.40
C PRO A 254 -6.64 -2.17 14.89
N TRP A 255 -7.57 -1.26 14.61
CA TRP A 255 -7.57 0.14 15.02
C TRP A 255 -8.99 0.69 15.16
N LEU A 256 -9.12 1.89 15.72
CA LEU A 256 -10.39 2.60 15.82
C LEU A 256 -10.85 3.12 14.45
N ASP A 257 -12.14 3.42 14.32
CA ASP A 257 -12.68 4.11 13.16
C ASP A 257 -12.09 5.51 13.07
N THR A 258 -11.64 5.89 11.86
CA THR A 258 -10.90 7.15 11.69
C THR A 258 -11.77 8.37 11.52
N GLY A 259 -13.07 8.19 11.21
CA GLY A 259 -13.98 9.31 10.91
C GLY A 259 -13.58 10.19 9.72
N ILE A 260 -12.53 9.82 8.96
CA ILE A 260 -11.97 10.65 7.87
C ILE A 260 -12.94 10.83 6.69
N LEU A 261 -14.03 10.05 6.64
CA LEU A 261 -15.02 10.12 5.58
C LEU A 261 -15.87 11.41 5.58
N ASP A 262 -15.84 12.20 6.67
CA ASP A 262 -16.66 13.41 6.83
C ASP A 262 -16.10 14.68 6.18
N VAL A 263 -14.99 14.59 5.44
CA VAL A 263 -14.40 15.76 4.74
C VAL A 263 -15.26 16.16 3.53
N PRO A 264 -15.56 17.47 3.31
CA PRO A 264 -16.37 17.93 2.18
C PRO A 264 -15.83 17.48 0.83
N THR A 265 -16.73 17.13 -0.11
CA THR A 265 -16.36 16.71 -1.46
C THR A 265 -16.22 17.92 -2.38
N TYR A 266 -15.08 18.04 -3.06
CA TYR A 266 -14.89 18.94 -4.21
C TYR A 266 -15.39 18.26 -5.49
N GLN A 267 -15.89 19.05 -6.46
CA GLN A 267 -16.38 18.53 -7.74
C GLN A 267 -15.20 18.17 -8.69
N ALA A 268 -15.39 17.13 -9.48
CA ALA A 268 -14.36 16.45 -10.28
C ALA A 268 -13.98 17.18 -11.59
N GLU A 269 -13.75 18.49 -11.59
CA GLU A 269 -13.35 19.23 -12.81
C GLU A 269 -11.90 18.97 -13.26
N HIS A 270 -11.06 18.40 -12.39
CA HIS A 270 -9.62 18.26 -12.61
C HIS A 270 -9.15 16.93 -13.24
N CYS A 271 -10.06 15.99 -13.49
CA CYS A 271 -9.73 14.67 -14.06
C CYS A 271 -10.02 14.51 -15.56
N ASN A 272 -10.24 15.60 -16.30
CA ASN A 272 -10.45 15.58 -17.75
C ASN A 272 -9.15 15.66 -18.53
#